data_f4e6630dbb5d8317fc6f384387c9a2e0
#
_entry.id   f4e6630dbb5d8317fc6f384387c9a2e0
#
_cell.length_a   1.000
_cell.length_b   1.000
_cell.length_c   1.000
_cell.angle_alpha   90.00
_cell.angle_beta   90.00
_cell.angle_gamma   90.00
#
_symmetry.space_group_name_H-M   'P 1'
#
loop_
_entity.id
_entity.type
_entity.pdbx_description
1 polymer ?
#
loop_
_entity_poly.entity_id
_entity_poly.type
_entity_poly.pdbx_seq_one_letter_code
_entity_poly.pdbx_strand_id
1 'polypeptide(L)'
;MSASIVVVDDEPDVAELFRQRFRREARQGTYVMHFAASGEAALELLGGGIEPGVIVILSDINMPGMDGLQLLGEIKERFPDLPVMMVTAYGDDERRRRAGELGAAEFLTKPVDFDRLKAQLRQLPAAAN
;
A
#
# COMPACT_ATOMS: atom_id res chain seq x y z
N MET A 1 -9.92 -4.04 16.89
CA MET A 1 -10.58 -4.08 15.58
C MET A 1 -9.57 -4.43 14.51
N SER A 2 -9.97 -5.21 13.55
CA SER A 2 -9.11 -5.60 12.44
C SER A 2 -9.23 -4.61 11.28
N ALA A 3 -8.14 -4.45 10.53
CA ALA A 3 -8.11 -3.65 9.32
C ALA A 3 -7.28 -4.37 8.26
N SER A 4 -7.60 -4.15 7.00
CA SER A 4 -6.83 -4.72 5.89
C SER A 4 -5.83 -3.72 5.35
N ILE A 5 -4.65 -4.23 4.97
CA ILE A 5 -3.60 -3.47 4.31
C ILE A 5 -3.29 -4.20 3.00
N VAL A 6 -3.28 -3.45 1.90
CA VAL A 6 -2.95 -4.00 0.59
C VAL A 6 -1.53 -3.56 0.23
N VAL A 7 -0.66 -4.52 -0.04
CA VAL A 7 0.72 -4.27 -0.47
C VAL A 7 0.84 -4.67 -1.94
N VAL A 8 1.27 -3.72 -2.77
CA VAL A 8 1.42 -3.93 -4.22
C VAL A 8 2.89 -3.83 -4.60
N ASP A 9 3.47 -4.95 -5.01
CA ASP A 9 4.86 -5.02 -5.44
C ASP A 9 5.03 -6.26 -6.31
N ASP A 10 5.75 -6.14 -7.40
CA ASP A 10 5.98 -7.26 -8.31
C ASP A 10 7.07 -8.22 -7.84
N GLU A 11 7.82 -7.86 -6.80
CA GLU A 11 8.87 -8.70 -6.25
C GLU A 11 8.34 -9.60 -5.13
N PRO A 12 8.38 -10.95 -5.29
CA PRO A 12 7.87 -11.86 -4.25
C PRO A 12 8.59 -11.72 -2.91
N ASP A 13 9.87 -11.36 -2.92
CA ASP A 13 10.66 -11.20 -1.70
C ASP A 13 10.12 -10.07 -0.83
N VAL A 14 9.57 -9.03 -1.45
CA VAL A 14 8.99 -7.90 -0.71
C VAL A 14 7.73 -8.35 0.02
N ALA A 15 6.87 -9.12 -0.63
CA ALA A 15 5.67 -9.67 0.01
C ALA A 15 6.04 -10.53 1.22
N GLU A 16 7.04 -11.38 1.06
CA GLU A 16 7.50 -12.25 2.14
C GLU A 16 8.06 -11.45 3.32
N LEU A 17 8.80 -10.38 3.02
CA LEU A 17 9.34 -9.50 4.05
C LEU A 17 8.22 -8.84 4.86
N PHE A 18 7.19 -8.34 4.17
CA PHE A 18 6.03 -7.77 4.85
C PHE A 18 5.30 -8.80 5.72
N ARG A 19 5.14 -10.03 5.24
CA ARG A 19 4.51 -11.09 6.04
C ARG A 19 5.29 -11.34 7.33
N GLN A 20 6.61 -11.41 7.26
CA GLN A 20 7.45 -11.64 8.42
C GLN A 20 7.38 -10.47 9.41
N ARG A 21 7.44 -9.25 8.92
CA ARG A 21 7.46 -8.06 9.77
C ARG A 21 6.12 -7.76 10.42
N PHE A 22 5.03 -8.21 9.81
CA PHE A 22 3.68 -8.03 10.34
C PHE A 22 3.10 -9.30 10.95
N ARG A 23 3.93 -10.30 11.22
CA ARG A 23 3.46 -11.59 11.76
C ARG A 23 2.71 -11.43 13.07
N ARG A 24 3.20 -10.61 13.97
CA ARG A 24 2.57 -10.38 15.28
C ARG A 24 1.18 -9.78 15.09
N GLU A 25 1.11 -8.73 14.29
CA GLU A 25 -0.15 -8.04 14.04
C GLU A 25 -1.18 -8.95 13.36
N ALA A 26 -0.73 -9.80 12.46
CA ALA A 26 -1.60 -10.76 11.80
C ALA A 26 -2.15 -11.79 12.79
N ARG A 27 -1.30 -12.30 13.70
CA ARG A 27 -1.71 -13.25 14.72
C ARG A 27 -2.71 -12.64 15.71
N GLN A 28 -2.52 -11.38 16.05
CA GLN A 28 -3.40 -10.66 16.96
C GLN A 28 -4.69 -10.18 16.30
N GLY A 29 -4.79 -10.33 14.97
CA GLY A 29 -5.93 -9.85 14.22
C GLY A 29 -5.98 -8.34 14.07
N THR A 30 -4.87 -7.65 14.33
CA THR A 30 -4.79 -6.18 14.18
C THR A 30 -4.84 -5.79 12.72
N TYR A 31 -4.00 -6.43 11.89
CA TYR A 31 -3.95 -6.20 10.45
C TYR A 31 -4.05 -7.50 9.69
N VAL A 32 -4.84 -7.47 8.62
CA VAL A 32 -4.89 -8.55 7.63
C VAL A 32 -4.16 -8.08 6.39
N MET A 33 -3.10 -8.78 6.01
CA MET A 33 -2.26 -8.39 4.89
C MET A 33 -2.73 -9.04 3.60
N HIS A 34 -2.88 -8.24 2.55
CA HIS A 34 -3.21 -8.70 1.21
C HIS A 34 -2.11 -8.28 0.26
N PHE A 35 -1.74 -9.15 -0.66
CA PHE A 35 -0.63 -8.88 -1.58
C PHE A 35 -1.11 -8.96 -3.02
N ALA A 36 -0.69 -7.98 -3.83
CA ALA A 36 -0.95 -7.96 -5.26
C ALA A 36 0.39 -7.78 -5.98
N ALA A 37 0.61 -8.57 -7.02
CA ALA A 37 1.88 -8.56 -7.75
C ALA A 37 1.88 -7.55 -8.90
N SER A 38 0.77 -6.85 -9.12
CA SER A 38 0.64 -5.85 -10.18
C SER A 38 -0.44 -4.83 -9.83
N GLY A 39 -0.45 -3.71 -10.55
CA GLY A 39 -1.51 -2.71 -10.38
C GLY A 39 -2.87 -3.26 -10.76
N GLU A 40 -2.94 -4.02 -11.84
CA GLU A 40 -4.18 -4.65 -12.30
C GLU A 40 -4.73 -5.62 -11.25
N ALA A 41 -3.86 -6.44 -10.67
CA ALA A 41 -4.26 -7.37 -9.61
C ALA A 41 -4.76 -6.62 -8.37
N ALA A 42 -4.14 -5.50 -8.04
CA ALA A 42 -4.57 -4.67 -6.91
C ALA A 42 -5.97 -4.10 -7.14
N LEU A 43 -6.25 -3.59 -8.34
CA LEU A 43 -7.57 -3.04 -8.66
C LEU A 43 -8.64 -4.13 -8.64
N GLU A 44 -8.33 -5.32 -9.13
CA GLU A 44 -9.24 -6.45 -9.10
C GLU A 44 -9.55 -6.86 -7.65
N LEU A 45 -8.52 -6.90 -6.81
CA LEU A 45 -8.66 -7.22 -5.40
C LEU A 45 -9.57 -6.21 -4.70
N LEU A 46 -9.35 -4.91 -4.93
CA LEU A 46 -10.15 -3.85 -4.33
C LEU A 46 -11.61 -3.89 -4.81
N GLY A 47 -11.81 -4.20 -6.08
CA GLY A 47 -13.15 -4.29 -6.66
C GLY A 47 -13.97 -5.47 -6.15
N GLY A 48 -13.30 -6.50 -5.63
CA GLY A 48 -13.97 -7.70 -5.11
C GLY A 48 -14.51 -7.57 -3.69
N GLY A 49 -14.24 -6.46 -3.02
CA GLY A 49 -14.69 -6.25 -1.64
C GLY A 49 -13.83 -7.00 -0.63
N ILE A 50 -12.94 -6.30 0.03
CA ILE A 50 -12.03 -6.88 1.02
C ILE A 50 -12.60 -6.71 2.42
N GLU A 51 -12.62 -7.80 3.18
CA GLU A 51 -13.03 -7.78 4.59
C GLU A 51 -11.86 -8.28 5.47
N PRO A 52 -11.53 -7.61 6.58
CA PRO A 52 -12.07 -6.32 7.01
C PRO A 52 -11.71 -5.19 6.04
N GLY A 53 -12.32 -4.03 6.20
CA GLY A 53 -12.11 -2.90 5.30
C GLY A 53 -10.66 -2.46 5.19
N VAL A 54 -10.28 -1.99 4.00
CA VAL A 54 -8.91 -1.54 3.71
C VAL A 54 -8.69 -0.15 4.29
N ILE A 55 -7.60 0.03 5.04
CA ILE A 55 -7.23 1.34 5.60
C ILE A 55 -6.14 2.05 4.83
N VAL A 56 -5.36 1.31 4.05
CA VAL A 56 -4.24 1.89 3.28
C VAL A 56 -3.78 0.91 2.22
N ILE A 57 -3.24 1.47 1.14
CA ILE A 57 -2.52 0.71 0.11
C ILE A 57 -1.07 1.17 0.14
N LEU A 58 -0.15 0.22 0.16
CA LEU A 58 1.28 0.45 0.04
C LEU A 58 1.71 -0.05 -1.33
N SER A 59 2.15 0.85 -2.21
CA SER A 59 2.50 0.46 -3.59
C SER A 59 3.90 0.90 -3.97
N ASP A 60 4.63 -0.03 -4.58
CA ASP A 60 5.86 0.31 -5.28
C ASP A 60 5.53 1.21 -6.49
N ILE A 61 6.41 2.14 -6.81
CA ILE A 61 6.25 3.00 -7.98
C ILE A 61 6.66 2.26 -9.25
N ASN A 62 7.78 1.54 -9.20
CA ASN A 62 8.36 0.89 -10.38
C ASN A 62 7.88 -0.55 -10.51
N MET A 63 6.89 -0.76 -11.40
CA MET A 63 6.35 -2.08 -11.71
C MET A 63 6.16 -2.20 -13.22
N PRO A 64 6.34 -3.40 -13.79
CA PRO A 64 6.05 -3.60 -15.23
C PRO A 64 4.56 -3.48 -15.51
N GLY A 65 4.21 -3.05 -16.71
CA GLY A 65 2.82 -2.80 -17.07
C GLY A 65 2.30 -1.53 -16.40
N MET A 66 1.23 -1.65 -15.64
CA MET A 66 0.71 -0.52 -14.86
C MET A 66 1.68 -0.22 -13.72
N ASP A 67 2.34 0.94 -13.76
CA ASP A 67 3.25 1.36 -12.69
C ASP A 67 2.47 1.94 -11.49
N GLY A 68 3.21 2.26 -10.43
CA GLY A 68 2.59 2.77 -9.20
C GLY A 68 1.89 4.11 -9.37
N LEU A 69 2.37 4.96 -10.27
CA LEU A 69 1.73 6.25 -10.54
C LEU A 69 0.38 6.06 -11.23
N GLN A 70 0.32 5.17 -12.21
CA GLN A 70 -0.93 4.84 -12.90
C GLN A 70 -1.93 4.22 -11.92
N LEU A 71 -1.46 3.31 -11.08
CA LEU A 71 -2.28 2.68 -10.06
C LEU A 71 -2.83 3.72 -9.08
N LEU A 72 -2.00 4.65 -8.63
CA LEU A 72 -2.42 5.73 -7.74
C LEU A 72 -3.56 6.53 -8.35
N GLY A 73 -3.41 6.91 -9.63
CA GLY A 73 -4.47 7.63 -10.35
C GLY A 73 -5.78 6.87 -10.39
N GLU A 74 -5.72 5.58 -10.69
CA GLU A 74 -6.91 4.72 -10.74
C GLU A 74 -7.57 4.58 -9.38
N ILE A 75 -6.77 4.41 -8.31
CA ILE A 75 -7.32 4.30 -6.96
C ILE A 75 -7.99 5.60 -6.55
N LYS A 76 -7.37 6.74 -6.83
CA LYS A 76 -7.95 8.04 -6.46
C LYS A 76 -9.26 8.30 -7.19
N GLU A 77 -9.40 7.81 -8.41
CA GLU A 77 -10.63 7.95 -9.18
C GLU A 77 -11.75 7.06 -8.64
N ARG A 78 -11.42 5.80 -8.31
CA ARG A 78 -12.42 4.81 -7.89
C ARG A 78 -12.66 4.77 -6.39
N PHE A 79 -11.62 5.05 -5.60
CA PHE A 79 -11.66 4.97 -4.12
C PHE A 79 -11.00 6.23 -3.54
N PRO A 80 -11.62 7.42 -3.73
CA PRO A 80 -10.94 8.69 -3.42
C PRO A 80 -10.56 8.88 -1.95
N ASP A 81 -11.23 8.19 -1.04
CA ASP A 81 -10.94 8.32 0.38
C ASP A 81 -9.89 7.34 0.89
N LEU A 82 -9.45 6.42 0.06
CA LEU A 82 -8.49 5.40 0.45
C LEU A 82 -7.06 5.93 0.37
N PRO A 83 -6.34 5.99 1.51
CA PRO A 83 -4.96 6.48 1.48
C PRO A 83 -4.03 5.54 0.73
N VAL A 84 -3.13 6.12 -0.05
CA VAL A 84 -2.09 5.37 -0.76
C VAL A 84 -0.73 5.88 -0.33
N MET A 85 0.10 4.99 0.20
CA MET A 85 1.49 5.29 0.51
C MET A 85 2.37 4.71 -0.60
N MET A 86 3.28 5.51 -1.12
CA MET A 86 4.16 5.09 -2.19
C MET A 86 5.51 4.67 -1.63
N VAL A 87 6.01 3.54 -2.11
CA VAL A 87 7.32 3.03 -1.73
C VAL A 87 8.28 3.33 -2.89
N THR A 88 9.30 4.13 -2.62
CA THR A 88 10.17 4.66 -3.66
C THR A 88 11.62 4.25 -3.45
N ALA A 89 12.38 4.17 -4.55
CA ALA A 89 13.82 4.02 -4.47
C ALA A 89 14.47 5.35 -4.11
N TYR A 90 15.62 5.28 -3.46
CA TYR A 90 16.39 6.48 -3.16
C TYR A 90 16.76 7.20 -4.47
N GLY A 91 16.58 8.51 -4.50
CA GLY A 91 16.94 9.32 -5.66
C GLY A 91 15.85 9.46 -6.72
N ASP A 92 14.68 8.88 -6.52
CA ASP A 92 13.60 8.94 -7.51
C ASP A 92 12.69 10.17 -7.23
N ASP A 93 13.28 11.36 -7.26
CA ASP A 93 12.59 12.58 -6.84
C ASP A 93 11.48 12.99 -7.80
N GLU A 94 11.67 12.78 -9.11
CA GLU A 94 10.68 13.17 -10.11
C GLU A 94 9.38 12.38 -9.98
N ARG A 95 9.48 11.07 -9.81
CA ARG A 95 8.30 10.22 -9.62
C ARG A 95 7.63 10.48 -8.29
N ARG A 96 8.42 10.74 -7.26
CA ARG A 96 7.90 11.10 -5.94
C ARG A 96 7.09 12.40 -6.03
N ARG A 97 7.59 13.39 -6.75
CA ARG A 97 6.88 14.65 -6.97
C ARG A 97 5.55 14.42 -7.69
N ARG A 98 5.57 13.60 -8.74
CA ARG A 98 4.35 13.29 -9.49
C ARG A 98 3.33 12.53 -8.63
N ALA A 99 3.80 11.61 -7.80
CA ALA A 99 2.91 10.89 -6.88
C ALA A 99 2.26 11.84 -5.88
N GLY A 100 3.01 12.83 -5.39
CA GLY A 100 2.45 13.85 -4.51
C GLY A 100 1.35 14.66 -5.19
N GLU A 101 1.56 15.03 -6.44
CA GLU A 101 0.55 15.76 -7.24
C GLU A 101 -0.69 14.91 -7.47
N LEU A 102 -0.53 13.59 -7.58
CA LEU A 102 -1.65 12.66 -7.75
C LEU A 102 -2.36 12.30 -6.45
N GLY A 103 -1.87 12.79 -5.32
CA GLY A 103 -2.56 12.63 -4.05
C GLY A 103 -2.05 11.50 -3.16
N ALA A 104 -0.79 11.07 -3.31
CA ALA A 104 -0.19 10.11 -2.39
C ALA A 104 -0.19 10.66 -0.97
N ALA A 105 -0.60 9.85 0.00
CA ALA A 105 -0.71 10.27 1.38
C ALA A 105 0.66 10.34 2.06
N GLU A 106 1.57 9.45 1.70
CA GLU A 106 2.88 9.35 2.36
C GLU A 106 3.86 8.68 1.42
N PHE A 107 5.16 8.84 1.72
CA PHE A 107 6.24 8.22 0.97
C PHE A 107 7.15 7.43 1.90
N LEU A 108 7.52 6.23 1.48
CA LEU A 108 8.49 5.38 2.16
C LEU A 108 9.65 5.13 1.20
N THR A 109 10.88 5.32 1.68
CA THR A 109 12.07 5.05 0.87
C THR A 109 12.58 3.65 1.20
N LYS A 110 12.94 2.87 0.18
CA LYS A 110 13.53 1.55 0.39
C LYS A 110 14.96 1.68 0.91
N PRO A 111 15.41 0.82 1.83
CA PRO A 111 14.62 -0.23 2.50
C PRO A 111 13.61 0.36 3.50
N VAL A 112 12.45 -0.27 3.59
CA VAL A 112 11.37 0.23 4.45
C VAL A 112 11.74 0.13 5.92
N ASP A 113 11.58 1.22 6.65
CA ASP A 113 11.66 1.24 8.11
C ASP A 113 10.32 0.79 8.68
N PHE A 114 10.23 -0.48 9.07
CA PHE A 114 8.96 -1.05 9.51
C PHE A 114 8.45 -0.48 10.83
N ASP A 115 9.34 -0.08 11.73
CA ASP A 115 8.91 0.54 12.99
C ASP A 115 8.23 1.87 12.72
N ARG A 116 8.81 2.67 11.83
CA ARG A 116 8.22 3.94 11.41
C ARG A 116 6.90 3.73 10.68
N LEU A 117 6.86 2.75 9.78
CA LEU A 117 5.63 2.42 9.06
C LEU A 117 4.52 2.03 10.03
N LYS A 118 4.80 1.17 10.99
CA LYS A 118 3.79 0.76 11.97
C LYS A 118 3.29 1.95 12.80
N ALA A 119 4.18 2.88 13.14
CA ALA A 119 3.77 4.10 13.84
C ALA A 119 2.82 4.95 12.98
N GLN A 120 3.10 5.08 11.70
CA GLN A 120 2.24 5.81 10.77
C GLN A 120 0.89 5.12 10.60
N LEU A 121 0.87 3.78 10.52
CA LEU A 121 -0.36 3.03 10.38
C LEU A 121 -1.30 3.22 11.57
N ARG A 122 -0.74 3.30 12.78
CA ARG A 122 -1.55 3.51 13.99
C ARG A 122 -2.26 4.86 14.00
N GLN A 123 -1.82 5.82 13.20
CA GLN A 123 -2.42 7.14 13.12
C GLN A 123 -3.48 7.26 12.04
N LEU A 124 -3.66 6.23 11.21
CA LEU A 124 -4.67 6.24 10.16
C LEU A 124 -6.05 6.03 10.76
N PRO A 125 -7.10 6.67 10.19
CA PRO A 125 -8.47 6.41 10.64
C PRO A 125 -8.88 4.99 10.33
N ALA A 126 -9.86 4.48 11.08
CA ALA A 126 -10.45 3.18 10.80
C ALA A 126 -11.06 3.18 9.40
N ALA A 127 -11.11 1.99 8.79
CA ALA A 127 -11.69 1.87 7.45
C ALA A 127 -13.16 2.31 7.46
N ALA A 128 -13.53 3.08 6.43
CA ALA A 128 -14.92 3.45 6.22
C ALA A 128 -15.62 2.25 5.55
N ASN A 129 -16.61 1.72 6.19
CA ASN A 129 -17.41 0.60 5.69
C ASN A 129 -18.85 1.03 5.51
#